data_c1c21d211e9896dc038b4992c8a4cb46
#
_entry.id   c1c21d211e9896dc038b4992c8a4cb46
#
_cell.length_a   1.000
_cell.length_b   1.000
_cell.length_c   1.000
_cell.angle_alpha   90.00
_cell.angle_beta   90.00
_cell.angle_gamma   90.00
#
_symmetry.space_group_name_H-M   'P 1'
#
loop_
_entity.id
_entity.type
_entity.pdbx_description
1 polymer ?
#
loop_
_entity_poly.entity_id
_entity_poly.type
_entity_poly.pdbx_seq_one_letter_code
_entity_poly.pdbx_strand_id
1 'polypeptide(L)'
;MAIEKMSLVNIAGLMDELDATLKRCCESGCFHIEPAGNSPDSAMKPLSEKNEYDRPLKELAQLSAQLGITLKETDFTDCDLSAPQDFNSLFEKYNTPFSELNTKRLELTQRISELGGAVRQIDHLKGMHSDFQQLFSMKYVSVRIGKLPVDNLPKLDYYNENFFFVPFETGKSFCWGMYFVPERDKQRVDDIFHSMYFERIRIPSYVSGDADEALEKLKQTIDADTVENAKINEQINELAAKAEPELQKAFSKLRFIHDTFDLRRNAAALNDKFYLKGFIPEKEKDRFDKLFSDMRSVSVVYLPPDADASCEPPTVLKNNFLTRPFTMLVEMYGLPEYKGYNPTAFVAITY
;
A
#
# COMPACT_ATOMS: atom_id res chain seq x y z
N MET A 1 -40.19 -18.16 -17.08
CA MET A 1 -38.94 -17.42 -16.74
C MET A 1 -39.06 -16.07 -17.36
N ALA A 2 -38.97 -15.03 -16.52
CA ALA A 2 -39.25 -13.67 -16.96
C ALA A 2 -38.13 -12.76 -16.43
N ILE A 3 -38.01 -11.59 -17.00
CA ILE A 3 -37.28 -10.47 -16.42
C ILE A 3 -38.17 -9.90 -15.31
N GLU A 4 -37.57 -9.54 -14.17
CA GLU A 4 -38.30 -8.96 -13.04
C GLU A 4 -38.87 -7.60 -13.45
N LYS A 5 -40.13 -7.33 -13.10
CA LYS A 5 -40.74 -6.03 -13.38
C LYS A 5 -40.16 -4.97 -12.44
N MET A 6 -39.69 -3.89 -13.01
CA MET A 6 -39.14 -2.74 -12.30
C MET A 6 -40.15 -1.61 -12.18
N SER A 7 -39.99 -0.76 -11.18
CA SER A 7 -40.68 0.50 -11.03
C SER A 7 -39.68 1.63 -10.89
N LEU A 8 -39.90 2.72 -11.58
CA LEU A 8 -39.13 3.94 -11.39
C LEU A 8 -39.55 4.58 -10.06
N VAL A 9 -38.58 4.96 -9.27
CA VAL A 9 -38.77 5.57 -7.94
C VAL A 9 -38.13 6.95 -7.94
N ASN A 10 -38.88 7.96 -7.57
CA ASN A 10 -38.40 9.30 -7.29
C ASN A 10 -38.50 9.56 -5.79
N ILE A 11 -37.39 9.90 -5.17
CA ILE A 11 -37.30 10.24 -3.75
C ILE A 11 -36.93 11.71 -3.63
N ALA A 12 -37.69 12.48 -2.87
CA ALA A 12 -37.39 13.87 -2.60
C ALA A 12 -37.50 14.16 -1.11
N GLY A 13 -36.58 14.95 -0.57
CA GLY A 13 -36.53 15.29 0.84
C GLY A 13 -35.71 16.54 1.11
N LEU A 14 -35.58 16.90 2.38
CA LEU A 14 -34.70 17.97 2.82
C LEU A 14 -33.24 17.52 2.78
N MET A 15 -32.33 18.44 2.48
CA MET A 15 -30.91 18.15 2.27
C MET A 15 -30.26 17.48 3.50
N ASP A 16 -30.70 17.84 4.71
CA ASP A 16 -30.20 17.25 5.97
C ASP A 16 -30.52 15.75 6.12
N GLU A 17 -31.53 15.25 5.38
CA GLU A 17 -31.92 13.84 5.40
C GLU A 17 -31.33 13.01 4.24
N LEU A 18 -30.52 13.62 3.38
CA LEU A 18 -29.96 12.94 2.21
C LEU A 18 -29.14 11.70 2.60
N ASP A 19 -28.23 11.83 3.56
CA ASP A 19 -27.35 10.71 3.97
C ASP A 19 -28.15 9.57 4.61
N ALA A 20 -29.12 9.90 5.46
CA ALA A 20 -30.00 8.90 6.05
C ALA A 20 -30.83 8.19 4.97
N THR A 21 -31.27 8.93 3.95
CA THR A 21 -32.02 8.39 2.80
C THR A 21 -31.14 7.47 1.96
N LEU A 22 -29.93 7.89 1.60
CA LEU A 22 -28.96 7.09 0.84
C LEU A 22 -28.61 5.79 1.60
N LYS A 23 -28.37 5.89 2.92
CA LYS A 23 -28.11 4.72 3.77
C LYS A 23 -29.25 3.71 3.67
N ARG A 24 -30.52 4.15 3.81
CA ARG A 24 -31.69 3.26 3.70
C ARG A 24 -31.85 2.67 2.30
N CYS A 25 -31.54 3.44 1.26
CA CYS A 25 -31.48 2.93 -0.10
C CYS A 25 -30.46 1.80 -0.24
N CYS A 26 -29.26 1.95 0.34
CA CYS A 26 -28.24 0.89 0.36
C CYS A 26 -28.70 -0.33 1.18
N GLU A 27 -29.24 -0.13 2.37
CA GLU A 27 -29.76 -1.19 3.25
C GLU A 27 -30.89 -1.99 2.60
N SER A 28 -31.66 -1.36 1.69
CA SER A 28 -32.72 -2.06 0.96
C SER A 28 -32.17 -3.21 0.10
N GLY A 29 -30.93 -3.07 -0.41
CA GLY A 29 -30.28 -4.01 -1.30
C GLY A 29 -30.96 -4.20 -2.66
N CYS A 30 -32.00 -3.41 -2.95
CA CYS A 30 -32.79 -3.56 -4.17
C CYS A 30 -32.95 -2.25 -4.97
N PHE A 31 -32.46 -1.11 -4.46
CA PHE A 31 -32.55 0.18 -5.11
C PHE A 31 -31.37 0.39 -6.07
N HIS A 32 -31.67 0.47 -7.35
CA HIS A 32 -30.70 0.82 -8.39
C HIS A 32 -30.78 2.32 -8.66
N ILE A 33 -29.79 3.05 -8.14
CA ILE A 33 -29.74 4.52 -8.26
C ILE A 33 -29.34 4.92 -9.70
N GLU A 34 -30.06 5.90 -10.27
CA GLU A 34 -29.74 6.49 -11.54
C GLU A 34 -29.03 7.84 -11.35
N PRO A 35 -27.99 8.14 -12.12
CA PRO A 35 -27.32 9.43 -12.04
C PRO A 35 -28.28 10.59 -12.32
N ALA A 36 -28.18 11.65 -11.53
CA ALA A 36 -28.86 12.88 -11.82
C ALA A 36 -28.42 13.41 -13.18
N GLY A 37 -29.32 13.46 -14.15
CA GLY A 37 -29.02 13.87 -15.50
C GLY A 37 -28.50 15.31 -15.55
N ASN A 38 -27.39 15.55 -16.24
CA ASN A 38 -26.84 16.85 -16.55
C ASN A 38 -27.64 17.48 -17.70
N SER A 39 -28.91 17.86 -17.48
CA SER A 39 -29.64 18.64 -18.48
C SER A 39 -29.25 20.13 -18.34
N PRO A 40 -28.72 20.78 -19.38
CA PRO A 40 -28.30 22.18 -19.32
C PRO A 40 -29.42 23.14 -18.92
N ASP A 41 -30.68 22.77 -19.20
CA ASP A 41 -31.90 23.57 -18.93
C ASP A 41 -32.55 23.21 -17.57
N SER A 42 -31.98 22.24 -16.80
CA SER A 42 -32.52 21.84 -15.50
C SER A 42 -32.07 22.81 -14.41
N ALA A 43 -33.04 23.35 -13.66
CA ALA A 43 -32.72 24.08 -12.42
C ALA A 43 -32.08 23.20 -11.34
N MET A 44 -32.15 21.86 -11.49
CA MET A 44 -31.56 20.88 -10.61
C MET A 44 -30.09 20.65 -10.99
N LYS A 45 -29.18 20.74 -10.02
CA LYS A 45 -27.76 20.52 -10.22
C LYS A 45 -27.32 19.26 -9.49
N PRO A 46 -26.54 18.39 -10.14
CA PRO A 46 -25.94 17.25 -9.43
C PRO A 46 -25.01 17.75 -8.33
N LEU A 47 -24.99 17.03 -7.22
CA LEU A 47 -24.07 17.31 -6.12
C LEU A 47 -22.65 16.88 -6.54
N SER A 48 -21.72 17.82 -6.46
CA SER A 48 -20.31 17.63 -6.86
C SER A 48 -19.35 17.84 -5.69
N GLU A 49 -19.77 17.45 -4.49
CA GLU A 49 -18.96 17.56 -3.29
C GLU A 49 -17.77 16.57 -3.34
N LYS A 50 -16.61 17.04 -2.87
CA LYS A 50 -15.45 16.17 -2.71
C LYS A 50 -15.68 15.26 -1.52
N ASN A 51 -15.43 13.96 -1.70
CA ASN A 51 -15.56 13.00 -0.61
C ASN A 51 -14.46 13.24 0.43
N GLU A 52 -14.86 13.65 1.63
CA GLU A 52 -13.95 13.92 2.75
C GLU A 52 -13.35 12.64 3.37
N TYR A 53 -13.97 11.48 3.10
CA TYR A 53 -13.53 10.18 3.60
C TYR A 53 -12.45 9.50 2.74
N ASP A 54 -12.15 10.05 1.55
CA ASP A 54 -11.08 9.57 0.67
C ASP A 54 -9.72 9.48 1.37
N ARG A 55 -9.37 10.53 2.11
CA ARG A 55 -8.08 10.63 2.78
C ARG A 55 -7.98 9.66 3.96
N PRO A 56 -8.91 9.66 4.93
CA PRO A 56 -8.88 8.70 6.03
C PRO A 56 -8.86 7.24 5.56
N LEU A 57 -9.62 6.91 4.51
CA LEU A 57 -9.66 5.55 3.95
C LEU A 57 -8.30 5.12 3.39
N LYS A 58 -7.63 6.02 2.66
CA LYS A 58 -6.28 5.76 2.11
C LYS A 58 -5.23 5.62 3.22
N GLU A 59 -5.25 6.51 4.22
CA GLU A 59 -4.33 6.49 5.35
C GLU A 59 -4.45 5.18 6.14
N LEU A 60 -5.68 4.74 6.40
CA LEU A 60 -5.95 3.49 7.11
C LEU A 60 -5.54 2.25 6.31
N ALA A 61 -5.81 2.24 5.01
CA ALA A 61 -5.38 1.17 4.12
C ALA A 61 -3.84 1.10 4.02
N GLN A 62 -3.17 2.24 3.95
CA GLN A 62 -1.71 2.32 3.92
C GLN A 62 -1.08 1.81 5.22
N LEU A 63 -1.59 2.22 6.37
CA LEU A 63 -1.12 1.74 7.68
C LEU A 63 -1.28 0.22 7.80
N SER A 64 -2.45 -0.31 7.40
CA SER A 64 -2.70 -1.75 7.42
C SER A 64 -1.72 -2.51 6.53
N ALA A 65 -1.46 -2.02 5.31
CA ALA A 65 -0.48 -2.62 4.41
C ALA A 65 0.94 -2.59 4.99
N GLN A 66 1.34 -1.51 5.66
CA GLN A 66 2.64 -1.39 6.32
C GLN A 66 2.79 -2.35 7.51
N LEU A 67 1.70 -2.62 8.24
CA LEU A 67 1.64 -3.61 9.31
C LEU A 67 1.52 -5.06 8.78
N GLY A 68 1.39 -5.26 7.46
CA GLY A 68 1.18 -6.58 6.87
C GLY A 68 -0.21 -7.16 7.07
N ILE A 69 -1.20 -6.30 7.43
CA ILE A 69 -2.59 -6.70 7.65
C ILE A 69 -3.34 -6.64 6.31
N THR A 70 -4.00 -7.74 5.94
CA THR A 70 -4.87 -7.79 4.77
C THR A 70 -6.30 -7.48 5.18
N LEU A 71 -6.76 -6.28 4.84
CA LEU A 71 -8.14 -5.85 5.10
C LEU A 71 -9.10 -6.57 4.14
N LYS A 72 -10.19 -7.09 4.67
CA LYS A 72 -11.25 -7.76 3.90
C LYS A 72 -12.44 -6.83 3.77
N GLU A 73 -13.07 -6.85 2.61
CA GLU A 73 -14.38 -6.22 2.45
C GLU A 73 -15.41 -7.11 3.18
N THR A 74 -16.04 -6.54 4.18
CA THR A 74 -17.14 -7.19 4.92
C THR A 74 -18.40 -6.38 4.71
N ASP A 75 -19.52 -7.07 4.42
CA ASP A 75 -20.84 -6.44 4.37
C ASP A 75 -21.16 -5.89 5.75
N PHE A 76 -21.24 -4.57 5.84
CA PHE A 76 -21.51 -3.88 7.07
C PHE A 76 -22.96 -3.33 7.03
N THR A 77 -23.91 -4.13 7.51
CA THR A 77 -25.33 -3.78 7.50
C THR A 77 -25.75 -2.92 8.69
N ASP A 78 -24.92 -2.77 9.73
CA ASP A 78 -25.27 -2.14 10.99
C ASP A 78 -24.31 -1.00 11.38
N CYS A 79 -24.08 -0.06 10.44
CA CYS A 79 -23.30 1.14 10.69
C CYS A 79 -24.20 2.25 11.23
N ASP A 80 -24.03 2.59 12.50
CA ASP A 80 -24.54 3.84 13.03
C ASP A 80 -23.66 4.99 12.50
N LEU A 81 -24.19 5.72 11.50
CA LEU A 81 -23.52 6.90 10.91
C LEU A 81 -23.50 8.09 11.87
N SER A 82 -24.40 8.08 12.88
CA SER A 82 -24.55 9.19 13.83
C SER A 82 -23.44 9.24 14.89
N ALA A 83 -22.68 8.17 15.09
CA ALA A 83 -21.55 8.19 16.02
C ALA A 83 -20.27 8.67 15.31
N PRO A 84 -19.75 9.85 15.64
CA PRO A 84 -18.48 10.31 15.12
C PRO A 84 -17.40 9.33 15.58
N GLN A 85 -16.91 8.49 14.66
CA GLN A 85 -15.70 7.74 14.93
C GLN A 85 -14.53 8.65 14.64
N ASP A 86 -13.73 8.89 15.63
CA ASP A 86 -12.47 9.59 15.47
C ASP A 86 -11.45 8.64 14.83
N PHE A 87 -11.56 8.53 13.49
CA PHE A 87 -10.62 7.73 12.69
C PHE A 87 -9.18 8.23 12.83
N ASN A 88 -9.00 9.52 13.13
CA ASN A 88 -7.69 10.11 13.31
C ASN A 88 -7.04 9.61 14.59
N SER A 89 -7.78 9.54 15.70
CA SER A 89 -7.23 9.02 16.96
C SER A 89 -6.89 7.53 16.86
N LEU A 90 -7.70 6.75 16.15
CA LEU A 90 -7.41 5.34 15.89
C LEU A 90 -6.16 5.18 15.01
N PHE A 91 -6.03 6.00 13.98
CA PHE A 91 -4.85 6.00 13.10
C PHE A 91 -3.59 6.35 13.91
N GLU A 92 -3.61 7.43 14.68
CA GLU A 92 -2.47 7.85 15.51
C GLU A 92 -2.09 6.82 16.57
N LYS A 93 -3.08 6.15 17.18
CA LYS A 93 -2.88 5.09 18.17
C LYS A 93 -1.93 3.99 17.68
N TYR A 94 -2.02 3.62 16.39
CA TYR A 94 -1.22 2.55 15.81
C TYR A 94 -0.07 3.05 14.95
N ASN A 95 -0.23 4.18 14.27
CA ASN A 95 0.79 4.74 13.39
C ASN A 95 2.02 5.27 14.16
N THR A 96 1.81 5.91 15.30
CA THR A 96 2.92 6.47 16.09
C THR A 96 3.86 5.38 16.60
N PRO A 97 3.40 4.34 17.33
CA PRO A 97 4.29 3.28 17.79
C PRO A 97 4.89 2.46 16.64
N PHE A 98 4.13 2.24 15.57
CA PHE A 98 4.66 1.57 14.38
C PHE A 98 5.78 2.37 13.74
N SER A 99 5.61 3.68 13.56
CA SER A 99 6.62 4.57 12.95
C SER A 99 7.93 4.57 13.73
N GLU A 100 7.85 4.62 15.07
CA GLU A 100 9.02 4.55 15.95
C GLU A 100 9.77 3.21 15.82
N LEU A 101 9.04 2.10 15.87
CA LEU A 101 9.61 0.76 15.72
C LEU A 101 10.20 0.56 14.33
N ASN A 102 9.51 1.00 13.29
CA ASN A 102 9.96 0.88 11.91
C ASN A 102 11.22 1.70 11.63
N THR A 103 11.33 2.91 12.20
CA THR A 103 12.53 3.74 12.09
C THR A 103 13.72 3.02 12.70
N LYS A 104 13.59 2.51 13.92
CA LYS A 104 14.66 1.72 14.59
C LYS A 104 15.03 0.47 13.78
N ARG A 105 14.05 -0.24 13.23
CA ARG A 105 14.26 -1.40 12.38
C ARG A 105 15.08 -1.07 11.14
N LEU A 106 14.76 0.05 10.47
CA LEU A 106 15.49 0.50 9.29
C LEU A 106 16.92 0.91 9.62
N GLU A 107 17.14 1.64 10.71
CA GLU A 107 18.46 2.01 11.19
C GLU A 107 19.33 0.79 11.49
N LEU A 108 18.79 -0.19 12.22
CA LEU A 108 19.52 -1.46 12.52
C LEU A 108 19.80 -2.25 11.25
N THR A 109 18.84 -2.33 10.32
CA THR A 109 19.03 -3.05 9.06
C THR A 109 20.12 -2.41 8.21
N GLN A 110 20.16 -1.09 8.14
CA GLN A 110 21.21 -0.36 7.45
C GLN A 110 22.56 -0.59 8.12
N ARG A 111 22.63 -0.49 9.44
CA ARG A 111 23.85 -0.71 10.22
C ARG A 111 24.39 -2.14 10.07
N ILE A 112 23.54 -3.16 10.13
CA ILE A 112 23.91 -4.55 9.87
C ILE A 112 24.50 -4.71 8.46
N SER A 113 23.89 -4.06 7.46
CA SER A 113 24.36 -4.08 6.06
C SER A 113 25.75 -3.44 5.92
N GLU A 114 25.96 -2.29 6.55
CA GLU A 114 27.23 -1.56 6.56
C GLU A 114 28.33 -2.37 7.25
N LEU A 115 28.05 -2.91 8.45
CA LEU A 115 28.97 -3.77 9.19
C LEU A 115 29.30 -5.05 8.42
N GLY A 116 28.28 -5.68 7.79
CA GLY A 116 28.49 -6.83 6.92
C GLY A 116 29.36 -6.53 5.71
N GLY A 117 29.26 -5.31 5.15
CA GLY A 117 30.20 -4.80 4.15
C GLY A 117 31.63 -4.72 4.68
N ALA A 118 31.81 -4.15 5.87
CA ALA A 118 33.11 -4.05 6.52
C ALA A 118 33.72 -5.43 6.83
N VAL A 119 32.92 -6.37 7.33
CA VAL A 119 33.37 -7.77 7.57
C VAL A 119 33.91 -8.39 6.30
N ARG A 120 33.19 -8.30 5.17
CA ARG A 120 33.67 -8.86 3.89
C ARG A 120 34.98 -8.23 3.41
N GLN A 121 35.20 -6.95 3.68
CA GLN A 121 36.43 -6.26 3.32
C GLN A 121 37.61 -6.69 4.22
N ILE A 122 37.38 -6.82 5.52
CA ILE A 122 38.43 -7.18 6.50
C ILE A 122 38.74 -8.68 6.43
N ASP A 123 37.81 -9.53 6.01
CA ASP A 123 38.01 -10.97 5.90
C ASP A 123 39.19 -11.35 4.98
N HIS A 124 39.42 -10.53 3.95
CA HIS A 124 40.60 -10.66 3.07
C HIS A 124 41.94 -10.25 3.73
N LEU A 125 41.87 -9.64 4.94
CA LEU A 125 43.05 -9.20 5.69
C LEU A 125 43.41 -10.19 6.82
N LYS A 126 42.76 -11.34 6.88
CA LYS A 126 43.07 -12.40 7.86
C LYS A 126 44.52 -12.79 7.81
N GLY A 127 45.11 -13.00 8.99
CA GLY A 127 46.51 -13.31 9.13
C GLY A 127 47.48 -12.12 9.06
N MET A 128 46.92 -10.91 8.91
CA MET A 128 47.73 -9.69 9.02
C MET A 128 47.78 -9.28 10.50
N HIS A 129 48.87 -9.69 11.16
CA HIS A 129 49.13 -9.38 12.56
C HIS A 129 49.65 -7.95 12.78
N SER A 130 49.07 -6.97 12.15
CA SER A 130 49.42 -5.57 12.26
C SER A 130 48.24 -4.76 12.77
N ASP A 131 48.45 -3.96 13.77
CA ASP A 131 47.44 -3.06 14.29
C ASP A 131 47.08 -1.98 13.25
N PHE A 132 45.84 -1.97 12.79
CA PHE A 132 45.34 -0.98 11.83
C PHE A 132 45.49 0.44 12.33
N GLN A 133 45.33 0.66 13.62
CA GLN A 133 45.46 1.99 14.20
C GLN A 133 46.90 2.50 14.10
N GLN A 134 47.88 1.64 14.30
CA GLN A 134 49.31 2.00 14.11
C GLN A 134 49.62 2.24 12.66
N LEU A 135 49.14 1.39 11.73
CA LEU A 135 49.34 1.54 10.30
C LEU A 135 48.82 2.86 9.73
N PHE A 136 47.64 3.27 10.17
CA PHE A 136 46.99 4.51 9.65
C PHE A 136 47.39 5.77 10.41
N SER A 137 48.04 5.67 11.55
CA SER A 137 48.53 6.82 12.34
C SER A 137 49.94 7.29 11.96
N MET A 138 50.58 6.65 10.96
CA MET A 138 51.89 7.03 10.51
C MET A 138 51.90 8.46 9.96
N LYS A 139 52.78 9.31 10.48
CA LYS A 139 52.82 10.73 10.16
C LYS A 139 53.47 11.12 8.82
N TYR A 140 54.38 10.29 8.35
CA TYR A 140 55.17 10.56 7.14
C TYR A 140 54.90 9.60 5.98
N VAL A 141 54.17 8.53 6.25
CA VAL A 141 53.82 7.50 5.27
C VAL A 141 52.35 7.27 5.30
N SER A 142 51.71 7.38 4.17
CA SER A 142 50.31 6.97 4.02
C SER A 142 50.23 5.53 3.59
N VAL A 143 49.31 4.80 4.18
CA VAL A 143 49.00 3.40 3.82
C VAL A 143 47.63 3.32 3.17
N ARG A 144 47.54 2.55 2.09
CA ARG A 144 46.29 2.24 1.40
C ARG A 144 46.16 0.74 1.24
N ILE A 145 45.02 0.21 1.64
CA ILE A 145 44.70 -1.19 1.51
C ILE A 145 43.57 -1.33 0.47
N GLY A 146 43.67 -2.36 -0.39
CA GLY A 146 42.70 -2.59 -1.42
C GLY A 146 43.01 -3.80 -2.28
N LYS A 147 42.27 -3.89 -3.40
CA LYS A 147 42.49 -4.92 -4.41
C LYS A 147 42.90 -4.32 -5.74
N LEU A 148 43.82 -4.99 -6.43
CA LEU A 148 44.31 -4.65 -7.76
C LEU A 148 44.01 -5.80 -8.71
N PRO A 149 43.54 -5.58 -9.95
CA PRO A 149 43.49 -6.65 -10.95
C PRO A 149 44.84 -7.32 -11.14
N VAL A 150 44.87 -8.65 -11.16
CA VAL A 150 46.12 -9.43 -11.25
C VAL A 150 46.93 -9.06 -12.53
N ASP A 151 46.22 -8.76 -13.63
CA ASP A 151 46.84 -8.36 -14.90
C ASP A 151 47.59 -7.02 -14.81
N ASN A 152 47.33 -6.21 -13.79
CA ASN A 152 47.98 -4.93 -13.56
C ASN A 152 49.17 -5.01 -12.58
N LEU A 153 49.34 -6.15 -11.89
CA LEU A 153 50.45 -6.34 -10.95
C LEU A 153 51.83 -6.13 -11.60
N PRO A 154 52.11 -6.72 -12.78
CA PRO A 154 53.41 -6.51 -13.43
C PRO A 154 53.67 -5.07 -13.90
N LYS A 155 52.58 -4.28 -14.05
CA LYS A 155 52.69 -2.88 -14.46
C LYS A 155 53.22 -1.98 -13.36
N LEU A 156 53.20 -2.40 -12.10
CA LEU A 156 53.76 -1.67 -10.97
C LEU A 156 55.28 -1.42 -11.17
N ASP A 157 55.98 -2.36 -11.79
CA ASP A 157 57.40 -2.26 -12.04
C ASP A 157 57.80 -1.23 -13.10
N TYR A 158 56.81 -0.74 -13.88
CA TYR A 158 57.05 0.30 -14.89
C TYR A 158 57.06 1.73 -14.30
N TYR A 159 56.56 1.89 -13.08
CA TYR A 159 56.50 3.18 -12.44
C TYR A 159 57.71 3.40 -11.55
N ASN A 160 58.51 4.40 -11.86
CA ASN A 160 59.69 4.77 -11.09
C ASN A 160 59.34 5.81 -10.00
N GLU A 161 58.36 5.46 -9.14
CA GLU A 161 57.86 6.34 -8.08
C GLU A 161 58.17 5.73 -6.71
N ASN A 162 58.14 6.59 -5.67
CA ASN A 162 58.45 6.19 -4.29
C ASN A 162 57.24 5.53 -3.64
N PHE A 163 56.91 4.32 -3.96
CA PHE A 163 55.93 3.50 -3.28
C PHE A 163 56.41 2.06 -3.07
N PHE A 164 55.79 1.37 -2.14
CA PHE A 164 56.06 -0.05 -1.92
C PHE A 164 54.71 -0.78 -1.81
N PHE A 165 54.48 -1.75 -2.69
CA PHE A 165 53.27 -2.57 -2.72
C PHE A 165 53.56 -3.93 -2.10
N VAL A 166 52.74 -4.32 -1.10
CA VAL A 166 52.79 -5.61 -0.39
C VAL A 166 51.53 -6.40 -0.70
N PRO A 167 51.63 -7.43 -1.55
CA PRO A 167 50.52 -8.37 -1.73
C PRO A 167 50.41 -9.27 -0.51
N PHE A 168 49.15 -9.58 -0.05
CA PHE A 168 48.90 -10.54 1.05
C PHE A 168 47.98 -11.67 0.62
N GLU A 169 47.13 -11.48 -0.38
CA GLU A 169 46.28 -12.53 -0.95
C GLU A 169 46.18 -12.33 -2.48
N THR A 170 46.45 -13.39 -3.23
CA THR A 170 46.34 -13.35 -4.71
C THR A 170 45.32 -14.38 -5.16
N GLY A 171 44.19 -13.90 -5.64
CA GLY A 171 43.14 -14.71 -6.26
C GLY A 171 43.34 -14.84 -7.79
N LYS A 172 42.35 -15.40 -8.49
CA LYS A 172 42.37 -15.56 -9.94
C LYS A 172 42.25 -14.23 -10.69
N SER A 173 41.46 -13.28 -10.20
CA SER A 173 41.19 -12.03 -10.89
C SER A 173 41.75 -10.80 -10.17
N PHE A 174 41.90 -10.86 -8.88
CA PHE A 174 42.34 -9.74 -8.04
C PHE A 174 43.46 -10.18 -7.10
N CYS A 175 44.40 -9.27 -6.88
CA CYS A 175 45.40 -9.35 -5.83
C CYS A 175 45.05 -8.34 -4.73
N TRP A 176 44.86 -8.82 -3.50
CA TRP A 176 44.71 -7.99 -2.32
C TRP A 176 46.06 -7.60 -1.78
N GLY A 177 46.25 -6.33 -1.52
CA GLY A 177 47.51 -5.80 -1.05
C GLY A 177 47.39 -4.43 -0.45
N MET A 178 48.50 -3.96 0.09
CA MET A 178 48.62 -2.60 0.58
C MET A 178 49.80 -1.91 -0.07
N TYR A 179 49.69 -0.61 -0.28
CA TYR A 179 50.85 0.19 -0.65
C TYR A 179 51.15 1.27 0.37
N PHE A 180 52.45 1.51 0.51
CA PHE A 180 53.01 2.53 1.38
C PHE A 180 53.56 3.63 0.48
N VAL A 181 53.26 4.87 0.82
CA VAL A 181 53.71 6.04 0.03
C VAL A 181 54.07 7.19 0.97
N PRO A 182 55.20 7.90 0.73
CA PRO A 182 55.51 9.13 1.45
C PRO A 182 54.39 10.13 1.31
N GLU A 183 54.02 10.83 2.39
CA GLU A 183 52.89 11.78 2.40
C GLU A 183 53.01 12.85 1.29
N ARG A 184 54.26 13.27 0.94
CA ARG A 184 54.54 14.23 -0.11
C ARG A 184 54.18 13.73 -1.53
N ASP A 185 54.27 12.42 -1.80
CA ASP A 185 54.05 11.79 -3.11
C ASP A 185 52.65 11.14 -3.21
N LYS A 186 51.87 11.21 -2.17
CA LYS A 186 50.59 10.53 -1.98
C LYS A 186 49.60 10.72 -3.14
N GLN A 187 49.34 11.97 -3.53
CA GLN A 187 48.36 12.25 -4.58
C GLN A 187 48.76 11.60 -5.90
N ARG A 188 50.02 11.73 -6.27
CA ARG A 188 50.56 11.20 -7.53
C ARG A 188 50.50 9.68 -7.57
N VAL A 189 50.84 9.02 -6.47
CA VAL A 189 50.79 7.55 -6.36
C VAL A 189 49.35 7.06 -6.28
N ASP A 190 48.48 7.75 -5.52
CA ASP A 190 47.04 7.45 -5.47
C ASP A 190 46.42 7.51 -6.89
N ASP A 191 46.80 8.49 -7.75
CA ASP A 191 46.36 8.61 -9.15
C ASP A 191 46.88 7.45 -10.03
N ILE A 192 48.13 7.01 -9.82
CA ILE A 192 48.67 5.83 -10.51
C ILE A 192 47.88 4.58 -10.17
N PHE A 193 47.67 4.29 -8.90
CA PHE A 193 46.90 3.14 -8.46
C PHE A 193 45.45 3.19 -8.92
N HIS A 194 44.83 4.38 -8.95
CA HIS A 194 43.49 4.59 -9.50
C HIS A 194 43.45 4.26 -11.01
N SER A 195 44.46 4.67 -11.79
CA SER A 195 44.55 4.36 -13.21
C SER A 195 44.71 2.86 -13.51
N MET A 196 45.25 2.11 -12.55
CA MET A 196 45.36 0.65 -12.59
C MET A 196 44.15 -0.09 -12.03
N TYR A 197 43.03 0.61 -11.79
CA TYR A 197 41.82 0.06 -11.22
C TYR A 197 42.01 -0.53 -9.81
N PHE A 198 42.84 0.10 -8.97
CA PHE A 198 42.94 -0.25 -7.57
C PHE A 198 41.71 0.21 -6.84
N GLU A 199 40.96 -0.75 -6.29
CA GLU A 199 39.78 -0.48 -5.45
C GLU A 199 40.22 -0.43 -3.98
N ARG A 200 40.18 0.80 -3.41
CA ARG A 200 40.58 1.02 -2.03
C ARG A 200 39.51 0.51 -1.06
N ILE A 201 39.95 -0.25 -0.06
CA ILE A 201 39.16 -0.59 1.11
C ILE A 201 39.19 0.61 2.08
N ARG A 202 38.03 1.01 2.55
CA ARG A 202 37.92 1.97 3.65
C ARG A 202 37.60 1.21 4.94
N ILE A 203 38.63 1.01 5.76
CA ILE A 203 38.46 0.45 7.10
C ILE A 203 37.84 1.54 7.96
N PRO A 204 36.66 1.32 8.57
CA PRO A 204 36.04 2.32 9.45
C PRO A 204 36.95 2.66 10.63
N SER A 205 36.93 3.93 11.06
CA SER A 205 37.81 4.45 12.11
C SER A 205 37.54 3.83 13.51
N TYR A 206 36.43 3.17 13.69
CA TYR A 206 36.08 2.44 14.92
C TYR A 206 36.69 1.02 14.98
N VAL A 207 37.28 0.55 13.91
CA VAL A 207 38.00 -0.72 13.86
C VAL A 207 39.38 -0.53 14.46
N SER A 208 39.65 -1.21 15.57
CA SER A 208 40.92 -1.17 16.31
C SER A 208 41.44 -2.57 16.56
N GLY A 209 42.74 -2.74 16.69
CA GLY A 209 43.39 -4.02 16.85
C GLY A 209 43.84 -4.64 15.52
N ASP A 210 44.11 -5.94 15.53
CA ASP A 210 44.42 -6.69 14.33
C ASP A 210 43.15 -7.11 13.55
N ALA A 211 43.35 -7.72 12.38
CA ALA A 211 42.22 -8.11 11.50
C ALA A 211 41.28 -9.13 12.17
N ASP A 212 41.81 -10.06 12.94
CA ASP A 212 41.04 -11.14 13.56
C ASP A 212 40.23 -10.60 14.73
N GLU A 213 40.81 -9.77 15.61
CA GLU A 213 40.08 -9.10 16.69
C GLU A 213 38.98 -8.18 16.16
N ALA A 214 39.27 -7.45 15.08
CA ALA A 214 38.32 -6.57 14.44
C ALA A 214 37.13 -7.33 13.85
N LEU A 215 37.38 -8.46 13.19
CA LEU A 215 36.33 -9.33 12.65
C LEU A 215 35.45 -9.91 13.76
N GLU A 216 36.04 -10.34 14.86
CA GLU A 216 35.27 -10.89 15.97
C GLU A 216 34.36 -9.86 16.61
N LYS A 217 34.86 -8.65 16.87
CA LYS A 217 34.07 -7.53 17.41
C LYS A 217 32.93 -7.12 16.46
N LEU A 218 33.21 -7.05 15.15
CA LEU A 218 32.18 -6.72 14.17
C LEU A 218 31.10 -7.79 14.09
N LYS A 219 31.45 -9.06 14.10
CA LYS A 219 30.50 -10.18 14.11
C LYS A 219 29.63 -10.15 15.39
N GLN A 220 30.25 -9.96 16.56
CA GLN A 220 29.49 -9.82 17.81
C GLN A 220 28.50 -8.66 17.77
N THR A 221 28.90 -7.52 17.17
CA THR A 221 27.99 -6.37 17.00
C THR A 221 26.85 -6.69 16.03
N ILE A 222 27.14 -7.34 14.90
CA ILE A 222 26.12 -7.76 13.94
C ILE A 222 25.13 -8.74 14.60
N ASP A 223 25.62 -9.69 15.37
CA ASP A 223 24.76 -10.67 16.07
C ASP A 223 23.86 -9.97 17.10
N ALA A 224 24.40 -9.02 17.87
CA ALA A 224 23.63 -8.23 18.82
C ALA A 224 22.54 -7.39 18.12
N ASP A 225 22.92 -6.67 17.06
CA ASP A 225 21.99 -5.85 16.25
C ASP A 225 20.93 -6.73 15.57
N THR A 226 21.28 -7.95 15.14
CA THR A 226 20.35 -8.91 14.54
C THR A 226 19.32 -9.41 15.55
N VAL A 227 19.76 -9.71 16.77
CA VAL A 227 18.86 -10.11 17.87
C VAL A 227 17.93 -8.96 18.25
N GLU A 228 18.43 -7.73 18.29
CA GLU A 228 17.60 -6.55 18.58
C GLU A 228 16.59 -6.31 17.45
N ASN A 229 17.01 -6.41 16.19
CA ASN A 229 16.12 -6.30 15.04
C ASN A 229 15.01 -7.37 15.03
N ALA A 230 15.34 -8.60 15.43
CA ALA A 230 14.37 -9.67 15.59
C ALA A 230 13.31 -9.34 16.67
N LYS A 231 13.73 -8.77 17.82
CA LYS A 231 12.80 -8.32 18.87
C LYS A 231 11.88 -7.20 18.40
N ILE A 232 12.41 -6.24 17.63
CA ILE A 232 11.59 -5.16 17.05
C ILE A 232 10.56 -5.74 16.06
N ASN A 233 10.94 -6.71 15.24
CA ASN A 233 10.00 -7.37 14.34
C ASN A 233 8.91 -8.12 15.12
N GLU A 234 9.23 -8.75 16.23
CA GLU A 234 8.23 -9.37 17.11
C GLU A 234 7.26 -8.34 17.69
N GLN A 235 7.77 -7.19 18.16
CA GLN A 235 6.93 -6.09 18.66
C GLN A 235 6.01 -5.53 17.56
N ILE A 236 6.50 -5.41 16.32
CA ILE A 236 5.67 -4.99 15.18
C ILE A 236 4.58 -6.02 14.91
N ASN A 237 4.88 -7.31 14.96
CA ASN A 237 3.90 -8.38 14.76
C ASN A 237 2.84 -8.40 15.88
N GLU A 238 3.24 -8.19 17.13
CA GLU A 238 2.30 -8.05 18.24
C GLU A 238 1.39 -6.82 18.09
N LEU A 239 1.97 -5.71 17.64
CA LEU A 239 1.20 -4.48 17.36
C LEU A 239 0.20 -4.74 16.25
N ALA A 240 0.61 -5.40 15.16
CA ALA A 240 -0.25 -5.77 14.04
C ALA A 240 -1.40 -6.68 14.48
N ALA A 241 -1.12 -7.72 15.29
CA ALA A 241 -2.15 -8.62 15.79
C ALA A 241 -3.19 -7.91 16.69
N LYS A 242 -2.77 -6.92 17.47
CA LYS A 242 -3.68 -6.09 18.26
C LYS A 242 -4.48 -5.10 17.41
N ALA A 243 -3.85 -4.56 16.35
CA ALA A 243 -4.45 -3.57 15.47
C ALA A 243 -5.47 -4.19 14.50
N GLU A 244 -5.24 -5.43 14.03
CA GLU A 244 -6.03 -6.08 12.99
C GLU A 244 -7.55 -6.00 13.21
N PRO A 245 -8.13 -6.43 14.36
CA PRO A 245 -9.57 -6.40 14.57
C PRO A 245 -10.14 -4.98 14.61
N GLU A 246 -9.41 -4.02 15.19
CA GLU A 246 -9.86 -2.62 15.27
C GLU A 246 -9.77 -1.94 13.90
N LEU A 247 -8.67 -2.14 13.17
CA LEU A 247 -8.48 -1.59 11.83
C LEU A 247 -9.45 -2.20 10.83
N GLN A 248 -9.72 -3.51 10.91
CA GLN A 248 -10.71 -4.18 10.06
C GLN A 248 -12.11 -3.60 10.26
N LYS A 249 -12.52 -3.41 11.52
CA LYS A 249 -13.82 -2.82 11.85
C LYS A 249 -13.92 -1.36 11.38
N ALA A 250 -12.88 -0.57 11.62
CA ALA A 250 -12.82 0.82 11.20
C ALA A 250 -12.82 0.96 9.67
N PHE A 251 -12.08 0.10 8.96
CA PHE A 251 -12.03 0.08 7.51
C PHE A 251 -13.40 -0.23 6.91
N SER A 252 -14.07 -1.28 7.37
CA SER A 252 -15.39 -1.66 6.87
C SER A 252 -16.40 -0.52 7.07
N LYS A 253 -16.38 0.12 8.25
CA LYS A 253 -17.26 1.27 8.53
C LYS A 253 -16.92 2.47 7.66
N LEU A 254 -15.64 2.82 7.55
CA LEU A 254 -15.18 3.97 6.77
C LEU A 254 -15.45 3.77 5.27
N ARG A 255 -15.29 2.54 4.78
CA ARG A 255 -15.61 2.17 3.40
C ARG A 255 -17.09 2.35 3.10
N PHE A 256 -17.96 1.88 4.01
CA PHE A 256 -19.39 2.05 3.85
C PHE A 256 -19.80 3.54 3.84
N ILE A 257 -19.24 4.36 4.75
CA ILE A 257 -19.50 5.80 4.79
C ILE A 257 -19.00 6.47 3.50
N HIS A 258 -17.80 6.13 3.06
CA HIS A 258 -17.21 6.63 1.82
C HIS A 258 -18.08 6.31 0.61
N ASP A 259 -18.48 5.05 0.45
CA ASP A 259 -19.27 4.60 -0.70
C ASP A 259 -20.69 5.21 -0.65
N THR A 260 -21.29 5.35 0.54
CA THR A 260 -22.56 6.06 0.71
C THR A 260 -22.44 7.54 0.35
N PHE A 261 -21.34 8.20 0.76
CA PHE A 261 -21.10 9.59 0.40
C PHE A 261 -20.92 9.76 -1.12
N ASP A 262 -20.23 8.82 -1.77
CA ASP A 262 -20.06 8.84 -3.22
C ASP A 262 -21.39 8.76 -3.99
N LEU A 263 -22.40 8.11 -3.40
CA LEU A 263 -23.75 8.07 -3.99
C LEU A 263 -24.44 9.44 -4.03
N ARG A 264 -24.00 10.42 -3.22
CA ARG A 264 -24.50 11.79 -3.28
C ARG A 264 -24.38 12.41 -4.68
N ARG A 265 -23.38 12.01 -5.47
CA ARG A 265 -23.21 12.47 -6.86
C ARG A 265 -24.38 12.14 -7.76
N ASN A 266 -25.15 11.11 -7.39
CA ASN A 266 -26.32 10.68 -8.14
C ASN A 266 -27.57 11.47 -7.72
N ALA A 267 -27.49 12.28 -6.65
CA ALA A 267 -28.56 13.17 -6.22
C ALA A 267 -28.48 14.52 -6.94
N ALA A 268 -29.63 15.08 -7.27
CA ALA A 268 -29.77 16.46 -7.70
C ALA A 268 -30.22 17.33 -6.53
N ALA A 269 -29.71 18.55 -6.47
CA ALA A 269 -30.15 19.56 -5.52
C ALA A 269 -30.94 20.68 -6.21
N LEU A 270 -32.01 21.10 -5.58
CA LEU A 270 -32.77 22.30 -5.92
C LEU A 270 -33.18 23.02 -4.64
N ASN A 271 -32.65 24.22 -4.43
CA ASN A 271 -32.76 24.97 -3.17
C ASN A 271 -32.27 24.09 -1.99
N ASP A 272 -33.12 23.85 -0.99
CA ASP A 272 -32.82 23.08 0.21
C ASP A 272 -33.36 21.64 0.15
N LYS A 273 -33.63 21.14 -1.05
CA LYS A 273 -34.16 19.80 -1.28
C LYS A 273 -33.25 18.98 -2.18
N PHE A 274 -33.17 17.69 -1.86
CA PHE A 274 -32.55 16.70 -2.73
C PHE A 274 -33.59 15.94 -3.54
N TYR A 275 -33.16 15.41 -4.68
CA TYR A 275 -33.92 14.54 -5.56
C TYR A 275 -33.06 13.36 -5.96
N LEU A 276 -33.56 12.16 -5.70
CA LEU A 276 -32.96 10.90 -6.10
C LEU A 276 -33.89 10.17 -7.05
N LYS A 277 -33.33 9.55 -8.07
CA LYS A 277 -34.06 8.75 -9.04
C LYS A 277 -33.42 7.36 -9.11
N GLY A 278 -34.22 6.33 -9.27
CA GLY A 278 -33.72 4.96 -9.40
C GLY A 278 -34.81 3.96 -9.66
N PHE A 279 -34.44 2.69 -9.71
CA PHE A 279 -35.36 1.59 -9.98
C PHE A 279 -35.35 0.60 -8.83
N ILE A 280 -36.55 0.03 -8.54
CA ILE A 280 -36.69 -1.12 -7.65
C ILE A 280 -37.58 -2.20 -8.32
N PRO A 281 -37.41 -3.48 -7.94
CA PRO A 281 -38.37 -4.52 -8.32
C PRO A 281 -39.77 -4.22 -7.78
N GLU A 282 -40.77 -4.36 -8.61
CA GLU A 282 -42.17 -4.04 -8.24
C GLU A 282 -42.64 -4.77 -6.97
N LYS A 283 -42.14 -5.99 -6.73
CA LYS A 283 -42.46 -6.79 -5.56
C LYS A 283 -41.87 -6.26 -4.24
N GLU A 284 -40.85 -5.39 -4.29
CA GLU A 284 -40.15 -4.85 -3.12
C GLU A 284 -40.74 -3.49 -2.64
N LYS A 285 -41.78 -2.94 -3.33
CA LYS A 285 -42.35 -1.64 -3.00
C LYS A 285 -42.78 -1.53 -1.54
N ASP A 286 -43.55 -2.50 -1.07
CA ASP A 286 -44.08 -2.47 0.30
C ASP A 286 -42.98 -2.54 1.37
N ARG A 287 -41.90 -3.26 1.08
CA ARG A 287 -40.72 -3.33 1.93
C ARG A 287 -39.94 -2.03 1.91
N PHE A 288 -39.79 -1.43 0.72
CA PHE A 288 -39.09 -0.18 0.52
C PHE A 288 -39.81 0.98 1.20
N ASP A 289 -41.15 1.08 1.09
CA ASP A 289 -41.95 2.09 1.79
C ASP A 289 -41.79 2.05 3.31
N LYS A 290 -41.70 0.84 3.89
CA LYS A 290 -41.51 0.69 5.33
C LYS A 290 -40.19 1.30 5.81
N LEU A 291 -39.16 1.34 4.97
CA LEU A 291 -37.87 1.95 5.32
C LEU A 291 -37.94 3.45 5.50
N PHE A 292 -38.91 4.12 4.87
CA PHE A 292 -39.09 5.58 4.93
C PHE A 292 -40.28 6.04 5.76
N SER A 293 -41.01 5.11 6.39
CA SER A 293 -42.27 5.41 7.12
C SER A 293 -42.11 6.37 8.28
N ASP A 294 -40.91 6.46 8.87
CA ASP A 294 -40.59 7.36 10.01
C ASP A 294 -39.99 8.70 9.56
N MET A 295 -39.61 8.84 8.25
CA MET A 295 -39.05 10.07 7.67
C MET A 295 -40.14 10.97 7.09
N ARG A 296 -40.59 11.96 7.89
CA ARG A 296 -41.74 12.80 7.51
C ARG A 296 -41.48 13.77 6.39
N SER A 297 -40.24 14.17 6.16
CA SER A 297 -39.84 15.13 5.12
C SER A 297 -39.43 14.46 3.82
N VAL A 298 -39.33 13.12 3.79
CA VAL A 298 -38.98 12.34 2.60
C VAL A 298 -40.26 11.83 1.94
N SER A 299 -40.40 12.11 0.66
CA SER A 299 -41.50 11.65 -0.20
C SER A 299 -40.98 10.63 -1.21
N VAL A 300 -41.61 9.48 -1.28
CA VAL A 300 -41.29 8.40 -2.25
C VAL A 300 -42.48 8.31 -3.23
N VAL A 301 -42.17 8.43 -4.53
CA VAL A 301 -43.17 8.38 -5.60
C VAL A 301 -42.79 7.29 -6.60
N TYR A 302 -43.72 6.39 -6.90
CA TYR A 302 -43.55 5.31 -7.87
C TYR A 302 -44.18 5.65 -9.22
N LEU A 303 -43.42 5.41 -10.27
CA LEU A 303 -43.85 5.63 -11.65
C LEU A 303 -43.64 4.34 -12.48
N PRO A 304 -44.33 4.23 -13.63
CA PRO A 304 -44.02 3.17 -14.58
C PRO A 304 -42.55 3.24 -15.02
N PRO A 305 -41.91 2.09 -15.34
CA PRO A 305 -40.50 2.07 -15.72
C PRO A 305 -40.15 2.88 -16.95
N ASP A 306 -41.14 3.11 -17.84
CA ASP A 306 -41.01 3.87 -19.10
C ASP A 306 -41.43 5.35 -18.91
N ALA A 307 -41.67 5.82 -17.67
CA ALA A 307 -42.15 7.21 -17.44
C ALA A 307 -41.10 8.27 -17.76
N ASP A 308 -39.83 7.90 -17.73
CA ASP A 308 -38.72 8.78 -18.08
C ASP A 308 -37.88 8.16 -19.20
N ALA A 309 -37.89 8.77 -20.38
CA ALA A 309 -37.13 8.30 -21.54
C ALA A 309 -35.59 8.48 -21.39
N SER A 310 -35.16 9.22 -20.40
CA SER A 310 -33.70 9.44 -20.13
C SER A 310 -33.03 8.31 -19.41
N CYS A 311 -33.80 7.34 -18.88
CA CYS A 311 -33.30 6.21 -18.06
C CYS A 311 -33.81 4.88 -18.60
N GLU A 312 -32.97 3.89 -18.62
CA GLU A 312 -33.35 2.52 -18.97
C GLU A 312 -33.44 1.64 -17.73
N PRO A 313 -34.55 0.92 -17.50
CA PRO A 313 -34.67 0.07 -16.34
C PRO A 313 -33.61 -1.05 -16.34
N PRO A 314 -32.94 -1.31 -15.22
CA PRO A 314 -31.98 -2.40 -15.13
C PRO A 314 -32.65 -3.76 -15.30
N THR A 315 -31.95 -4.68 -15.96
CA THR A 315 -32.45 -6.04 -16.17
C THR A 315 -32.09 -6.95 -15.01
N VAL A 316 -33.09 -7.42 -14.27
CA VAL A 316 -32.94 -8.44 -13.23
C VAL A 316 -33.56 -9.74 -13.70
N LEU A 317 -32.74 -10.80 -13.80
CA LEU A 317 -33.18 -12.12 -14.27
C LEU A 317 -33.91 -12.89 -13.16
N LYS A 318 -35.16 -13.28 -13.41
CA LYS A 318 -35.92 -14.14 -12.52
C LYS A 318 -35.75 -15.59 -12.92
N ASN A 319 -34.80 -16.27 -12.26
CA ASN A 319 -34.44 -17.64 -12.55
C ASN A 319 -34.95 -18.62 -11.47
N ASN A 320 -35.40 -19.79 -11.87
CA ASN A 320 -35.78 -20.86 -10.98
C ASN A 320 -34.56 -21.57 -10.39
N PHE A 321 -34.74 -22.38 -9.38
CA PHE A 321 -33.68 -23.15 -8.71
C PHE A 321 -32.79 -23.94 -9.69
N LEU A 322 -33.39 -24.57 -10.72
CA LEU A 322 -32.67 -25.34 -11.72
C LEU A 322 -31.83 -24.50 -12.70
N THR A 323 -32.26 -23.28 -13.00
CA THR A 323 -31.59 -22.41 -13.99
C THR A 323 -30.68 -21.37 -13.31
N ARG A 324 -30.80 -21.19 -12.01
CA ARG A 324 -30.00 -20.22 -11.23
C ARG A 324 -28.49 -20.42 -11.40
N PRO A 325 -27.91 -21.64 -11.42
CA PRO A 325 -26.46 -21.81 -11.65
C PRO A 325 -25.97 -21.25 -12.99
N PHE A 326 -26.84 -21.23 -14.00
CA PHE A 326 -26.51 -20.74 -15.35
C PHE A 326 -26.67 -19.22 -15.50
N THR A 327 -27.16 -18.52 -14.46
CA THR A 327 -27.25 -17.06 -14.46
C THR A 327 -25.88 -16.41 -14.66
N MET A 328 -24.85 -16.96 -14.00
CA MET A 328 -23.46 -16.49 -14.10
C MET A 328 -22.96 -16.53 -15.57
N LEU A 329 -23.33 -17.56 -16.35
CA LEU A 329 -22.93 -17.64 -17.75
C LEU A 329 -23.59 -16.53 -18.59
N VAL A 330 -24.89 -16.27 -18.32
CA VAL A 330 -25.58 -15.16 -19.02
C VAL A 330 -24.99 -13.80 -18.65
N GLU A 331 -24.67 -13.58 -17.38
CA GLU A 331 -24.02 -12.35 -16.91
C GLU A 331 -22.64 -12.15 -17.52
N MET A 332 -21.85 -13.21 -17.73
CA MET A 332 -20.57 -13.15 -18.42
C MET A 332 -20.66 -12.68 -19.88
N TYR A 333 -21.73 -13.06 -20.59
CA TYR A 333 -21.95 -12.66 -21.98
C TYR A 333 -22.67 -11.31 -22.12
N GLY A 334 -23.24 -10.80 -21.04
CA GLY A 334 -24.03 -9.57 -21.00
C GLY A 334 -25.52 -9.84 -20.75
N LEU A 335 -26.12 -9.00 -19.91
CA LEU A 335 -27.55 -9.07 -19.63
C LEU A 335 -28.38 -8.64 -20.85
N PRO A 336 -29.53 -9.29 -21.12
CA PRO A 336 -30.44 -8.86 -22.18
C PRO A 336 -31.07 -7.50 -21.82
N GLU A 337 -31.57 -6.78 -22.80
CA GLU A 337 -32.37 -5.58 -22.60
C GLU A 337 -33.60 -5.85 -21.71
N TYR A 338 -34.05 -4.87 -20.95
CA TYR A 338 -35.18 -4.99 -20.00
C TYR A 338 -36.45 -5.55 -20.65
N LYS A 339 -36.72 -5.20 -21.92
CA LYS A 339 -37.87 -5.70 -22.70
C LYS A 339 -37.55 -7.00 -23.44
N GLY A 340 -36.33 -7.52 -23.29
CA GLY A 340 -35.87 -8.72 -23.99
C GLY A 340 -36.34 -10.01 -23.37
N TYR A 341 -35.83 -11.13 -23.89
CA TYR A 341 -36.12 -12.46 -23.41
C TYR A 341 -35.01 -12.97 -22.46
N ASN A 342 -35.37 -13.62 -21.36
CA ASN A 342 -34.42 -14.24 -20.44
C ASN A 342 -33.79 -15.52 -21.08
N PRO A 343 -32.50 -15.48 -21.49
CA PRO A 343 -31.89 -16.62 -22.19
C PRO A 343 -31.42 -17.75 -21.27
N THR A 344 -31.47 -17.57 -19.95
CA THR A 344 -30.88 -18.52 -18.98
C THR A 344 -31.40 -19.94 -19.13
N ALA A 345 -32.68 -20.12 -19.47
CA ALA A 345 -33.23 -21.45 -19.73
C ALA A 345 -32.64 -22.10 -20.98
N PHE A 346 -32.42 -21.30 -22.01
CA PHE A 346 -31.84 -21.80 -23.27
C PHE A 346 -30.38 -22.25 -23.02
N VAL A 347 -29.64 -21.45 -22.29
CA VAL A 347 -28.26 -21.74 -21.87
C VAL A 347 -28.26 -23.04 -21.04
N ALA A 348 -29.18 -23.18 -20.07
CA ALA A 348 -29.25 -24.37 -19.21
C ALA A 348 -29.59 -25.69 -19.98
N ILE A 349 -30.23 -25.60 -21.15
CA ILE A 349 -30.54 -26.78 -21.99
C ILE A 349 -29.37 -27.13 -22.92
N THR A 350 -28.59 -26.11 -23.31
CA THR A 350 -27.49 -26.27 -24.27
C THR A 350 -26.18 -26.67 -23.62
N TYR A 351 -26.05 -26.45 -22.33
CA TYR A 351 -24.91 -26.85 -21.48
C TYR A 351 -25.27 -28.07 -20.62
#